data_19fa0bfca3582bba3b9d44c39b3b6e8f
#
_entry.id   19fa0bfca3582bba3b9d44c39b3b6e8f
#
_cell.length_a   1.000
_cell.length_b   1.000
_cell.length_c   1.000
_cell.angle_alpha   90.00
_cell.angle_beta   90.00
_cell.angle_gamma   90.00
#
_symmetry.space_group_name_H-M   'P 1'
#
loop_
_entity.id
_entity.type
_entity.pdbx_description
1 polymer ?
#
loop_
_entity_poly.entity_id
_entity_poly.type
_entity_poly.pdbx_seq_one_letter_code
_entity_poly.pdbx_strand_id
1 'polypeptide(L)'
;MKKIFLLMFAAGMMALTSCDLDINENPNYPLESTITTDLMFPAVENAVADVVGDQMFNYAGFFAQYFEQGPTANQYNDLAELNIDEGSDLFNRCYSLLYAGALTDIQDIMGKTDNKSDIFACTVMRAQAFQLVVDNLSDAPYTEALQGASGNAMPIWDDGKTVYEGVLKELDDAEDELEGDPITMTDPLLNKNLNQWKGYANALRLRMYMRLIDGGINAADYTAKAKNLVADNEFFSGDVCWNVYSNAVGQYNPWYDGFISLSGTKNHCAAYPITSYMNLTNDPRLAYAFNKSVKNEEYDGQIPGAKTTTGDWMGISSSYNTDYVSVVNYPITTAMPIYLFTQSELQFLIAEVELRFNNNDGAAMAAYEAAIKADFESKLADLDPTDFLSGPRIAWTGSKDEKLKKIYMQKWVAFLMRNHMEAWSEIRRTDVPALSPSTAKQIFDDPTETYNAGDMINPAVNHINGGGLAKRVPYPSSARTLNNNTPPAKLLSDRVFWDAK
;
A
#
# COMPACT_ATOMS: atom_id res chain seq x y z
N MET A 1 -44.08 61.28 28.77
CA MET A 1 -43.03 61.00 27.82
C MET A 1 -41.74 60.36 28.46
N LYS A 2 -41.14 60.87 29.52
CA LYS A 2 -39.96 60.31 30.17
C LYS A 2 -40.12 58.87 30.66
N LYS A 3 -41.27 58.42 31.14
CA LYS A 3 -41.52 57.07 31.63
C LYS A 3 -41.67 56.05 30.48
N ILE A 4 -42.10 56.47 29.29
CA ILE A 4 -42.25 55.62 28.11
C ILE A 4 -40.86 55.39 27.48
N PHE A 5 -39.99 56.40 27.49
CA PHE A 5 -38.62 56.27 27.02
C PHE A 5 -37.79 55.34 27.92
N LEU A 6 -37.99 55.34 29.24
CA LEU A 6 -37.30 54.45 30.17
C LEU A 6 -37.76 53.00 30.00
N LEU A 7 -39.02 52.73 29.70
CA LEU A 7 -39.56 51.41 29.43
C LEU A 7 -39.04 50.85 28.06
N MET A 8 -38.95 51.68 27.03
CA MET A 8 -38.35 51.27 25.75
C MET A 8 -36.87 51.01 25.84
N PHE A 9 -36.10 51.72 26.69
CA PHE A 9 -34.71 51.53 26.91
C PHE A 9 -34.42 50.23 27.72
N ALA A 10 -35.27 49.93 28.71
CA ALA A 10 -35.21 48.69 29.47
C ALA A 10 -35.60 47.46 28.64
N ALA A 11 -36.59 47.59 27.74
CA ALA A 11 -36.96 46.53 26.80
C ALA A 11 -35.87 46.30 25.71
N GLY A 12 -35.18 47.35 25.28
CA GLY A 12 -34.04 47.27 24.36
C GLY A 12 -32.82 46.58 24.96
N MET A 13 -32.56 46.74 26.28
CA MET A 13 -31.46 46.04 26.97
C MET A 13 -31.76 44.57 27.26
N MET A 14 -33.02 44.15 27.40
CA MET A 14 -33.40 42.74 27.54
C MET A 14 -33.38 41.99 26.22
N ALA A 15 -33.42 42.66 25.07
CA ALA A 15 -33.29 42.04 23.77
C ALA A 15 -31.83 41.77 23.35
N LEU A 16 -30.84 42.32 24.09
CA LEU A 16 -29.41 42.12 23.81
C LEU A 16 -28.79 40.98 24.62
N THR A 17 -29.54 40.32 25.51
CA THR A 17 -29.09 39.17 26.27
C THR A 17 -29.54 37.83 25.69
N SER A 18 -30.12 37.84 24.49
CA SER A 18 -30.66 36.64 23.83
C SER A 18 -29.76 36.10 22.69
N CYS A 19 -28.51 36.49 22.63
CA CYS A 19 -27.56 35.79 21.82
C CYS A 19 -26.70 34.95 22.77
N ASP A 20 -27.04 33.70 22.91
CA ASP A 20 -26.14 32.67 23.41
C ASP A 20 -24.93 32.69 22.48
N LEU A 21 -23.77 33.06 23.02
CA LEU A 21 -22.51 33.11 22.26
C LEU A 21 -22.02 31.70 21.89
N ASP A 22 -22.71 30.66 22.34
CA ASP A 22 -22.42 29.25 22.03
C ASP A 22 -22.93 28.82 20.64
N ILE A 23 -23.44 29.72 19.80
CA ILE A 23 -23.86 29.44 18.41
C ILE A 23 -22.67 29.01 17.51
N ASN A 24 -21.47 29.20 17.96
CA ASN A 24 -20.27 28.74 17.21
C ASN A 24 -19.92 27.26 17.44
N GLU A 25 -20.59 26.57 18.36
CA GLU A 25 -20.45 25.14 18.48
C GLU A 25 -21.37 24.43 17.48
N ASN A 26 -20.79 23.83 16.46
CA ASN A 26 -21.58 23.09 15.47
C ASN A 26 -22.11 21.80 16.14
N PRO A 27 -23.45 21.67 16.35
CA PRO A 27 -24.01 20.51 17.07
C PRO A 27 -23.80 19.19 16.33
N ASN A 28 -23.33 19.23 15.09
CA ASN A 28 -23.02 18.05 14.30
C ASN A 28 -21.55 17.58 14.43
N TYR A 29 -20.72 18.34 15.16
CA TYR A 29 -19.35 17.95 15.47
C TYR A 29 -19.24 17.64 16.96
N PRO A 30 -18.64 16.51 17.35
CA PRO A 30 -18.38 16.24 18.76
C PRO A 30 -17.45 17.29 19.34
N LEU A 31 -17.70 17.69 20.57
CA LEU A 31 -16.78 18.59 21.28
C LEU A 31 -15.45 17.89 21.48
N GLU A 32 -14.34 18.60 21.30
CA GLU A 32 -12.98 18.07 21.49
C GLU A 32 -12.81 17.37 22.85
N SER A 33 -13.46 17.90 23.89
CA SER A 33 -13.48 17.32 25.25
C SER A 33 -14.22 15.97 25.36
N THR A 34 -15.02 15.60 24.36
CA THR A 34 -15.76 14.33 24.31
C THR A 34 -15.08 13.26 23.45
N ILE A 35 -14.04 13.64 22.70
CA ILE A 35 -13.29 12.73 21.87
C ILE A 35 -12.23 12.05 22.73
N THR A 36 -12.44 10.76 23.00
CA THR A 36 -11.53 9.92 23.79
C THR A 36 -10.55 9.16 22.90
N THR A 37 -9.45 8.69 23.48
CA THR A 37 -8.47 7.83 22.78
C THR A 37 -9.12 6.56 22.24
N ASP A 38 -10.15 6.05 22.91
CA ASP A 38 -10.96 4.91 22.48
C ASP A 38 -11.67 5.13 21.12
N LEU A 39 -12.05 6.36 20.81
CA LEU A 39 -12.68 6.70 19.54
C LEU A 39 -11.66 7.10 18.48
N MET A 40 -10.51 7.64 18.88
CA MET A 40 -9.49 8.14 17.96
C MET A 40 -8.67 7.02 17.37
N PHE A 41 -8.26 6.02 18.14
CA PHE A 41 -7.34 4.99 17.66
C PHE A 41 -7.93 4.14 16.52
N PRO A 42 -9.20 3.68 16.57
CA PRO A 42 -9.82 3.04 15.40
C PRO A 42 -9.87 3.94 14.15
N ALA A 43 -9.95 5.27 14.31
CA ALA A 43 -9.90 6.20 13.19
C ALA A 43 -8.51 6.26 12.58
N VAL A 44 -7.45 6.20 13.39
CA VAL A 44 -6.05 6.07 12.94
C VAL A 44 -5.86 4.80 12.13
N GLU A 45 -6.28 3.66 12.66
CA GLU A 45 -6.17 2.36 11.98
C GLU A 45 -6.91 2.37 10.65
N ASN A 46 -8.15 2.90 10.64
CA ASN A 46 -8.95 3.03 9.42
C ASN A 46 -8.29 3.96 8.40
N ALA A 47 -7.73 5.10 8.81
CA ALA A 47 -7.11 6.05 7.89
C ALA A 47 -5.88 5.45 7.20
N VAL A 48 -5.03 4.73 7.93
CA VAL A 48 -3.88 4.03 7.36
C VAL A 48 -4.33 2.89 6.45
N ALA A 49 -5.34 2.13 6.86
CA ALA A 49 -5.91 1.06 6.05
C ALA A 49 -6.55 1.62 4.76
N ASP A 50 -7.35 2.69 4.85
CA ASP A 50 -8.00 3.32 3.69
C ASP A 50 -6.96 3.76 2.64
N VAL A 51 -5.86 4.37 3.07
CA VAL A 51 -4.78 4.77 2.16
C VAL A 51 -4.20 3.57 1.39
N VAL A 52 -3.94 2.46 2.07
CA VAL A 52 -3.40 1.23 1.46
C VAL A 52 -4.44 0.56 0.56
N GLY A 53 -5.69 0.51 0.99
CA GLY A 53 -6.76 -0.27 0.36
C GLY A 53 -7.58 0.47 -0.68
N ASP A 54 -7.39 1.78 -0.87
CA ASP A 54 -8.12 2.61 -1.85
C ASP A 54 -7.18 3.07 -2.97
N GLN A 55 -6.65 4.29 -2.88
CA GLN A 55 -5.84 4.91 -3.95
C GLN A 55 -4.54 4.14 -4.22
N MET A 56 -3.80 3.76 -3.16
CA MET A 56 -2.55 3.02 -3.34
C MET A 56 -2.79 1.64 -3.94
N PHE A 57 -3.86 0.96 -3.53
CA PHE A 57 -4.22 -0.33 -4.11
C PHE A 57 -4.47 -0.21 -5.62
N ASN A 58 -5.14 0.87 -6.02
CA ASN A 58 -5.44 1.10 -7.43
C ASN A 58 -4.18 1.37 -8.26
N TYR A 59 -3.45 2.47 -7.99
CA TYR A 59 -2.33 2.84 -8.85
C TYR A 59 -1.15 1.86 -8.76
N ALA A 60 -0.84 1.34 -7.57
CA ALA A 60 0.22 0.37 -7.43
C ALA A 60 -0.11 -0.97 -8.11
N GLY A 61 -1.40 -1.32 -8.25
CA GLY A 61 -1.85 -2.45 -9.05
C GLY A 61 -1.48 -2.34 -10.53
N PHE A 62 -1.55 -1.12 -11.10
CA PHE A 62 -1.05 -0.84 -12.45
C PHE A 62 0.49 -0.84 -12.49
N PHE A 63 1.16 -0.21 -11.54
CA PHE A 63 2.63 -0.14 -11.51
C PHE A 63 3.29 -1.50 -11.26
N ALA A 64 2.65 -2.38 -10.52
CA ALA A 64 3.06 -3.77 -10.35
C ALA A 64 2.63 -4.68 -11.51
N GLN A 65 1.95 -4.13 -12.53
CA GLN A 65 1.42 -4.83 -13.69
C GLN A 65 0.55 -6.04 -13.31
N TYR A 66 -0.30 -5.84 -12.30
CA TYR A 66 -1.42 -6.73 -12.01
C TYR A 66 -2.64 -6.35 -12.83
N PHE A 67 -2.87 -5.03 -12.95
CA PHE A 67 -3.98 -4.46 -13.67
C PHE A 67 -3.53 -3.74 -14.93
N GLU A 68 -4.44 -3.74 -15.89
CA GLU A 68 -4.36 -2.95 -17.10
C GLU A 68 -5.72 -2.30 -17.37
N GLN A 69 -5.75 -1.20 -18.14
CA GLN A 69 -6.99 -0.57 -18.53
C GLN A 69 -7.80 -1.50 -19.44
N GLY A 70 -9.05 -1.72 -19.11
CA GLY A 70 -9.95 -2.53 -19.93
C GLY A 70 -10.14 -1.94 -21.33
N PRO A 71 -10.20 -2.78 -22.39
CA PRO A 71 -10.10 -2.36 -23.80
C PRO A 71 -11.11 -1.33 -24.29
N THR A 72 -12.30 -1.28 -23.68
CA THR A 72 -13.41 -0.40 -24.12
C THR A 72 -13.59 0.83 -23.23
N ALA A 73 -12.68 1.04 -22.30
CA ALA A 73 -12.71 2.17 -21.36
C ALA A 73 -11.38 2.91 -21.37
N ASN A 74 -11.35 4.09 -20.76
CA ASN A 74 -10.16 4.96 -20.77
C ASN A 74 -9.90 5.65 -19.43
N GLN A 75 -10.59 5.24 -18.37
CA GLN A 75 -10.53 5.92 -17.07
C GLN A 75 -9.14 5.89 -16.44
N TYR A 76 -8.39 4.83 -16.66
CA TYR A 76 -7.05 4.61 -16.08
C TYR A 76 -5.94 4.54 -17.13
N ASN A 77 -6.16 5.11 -18.32
CA ASN A 77 -5.13 5.18 -19.36
C ASN A 77 -3.85 5.86 -18.85
N ASP A 78 -4.00 6.93 -18.07
CA ASP A 78 -2.83 7.65 -17.54
C ASP A 78 -1.98 6.77 -16.60
N LEU A 79 -2.60 5.86 -15.85
CA LEU A 79 -1.88 4.87 -15.02
C LEU A 79 -1.22 3.80 -15.90
N ALA A 80 -1.95 3.27 -16.88
CA ALA A 80 -1.49 2.21 -17.78
C ALA A 80 -0.34 2.68 -18.68
N GLU A 81 -0.37 3.93 -19.15
CA GLU A 81 0.60 4.56 -20.05
C GLU A 81 1.69 5.35 -19.30
N LEU A 82 1.63 5.38 -17.96
CA LEU A 82 2.52 6.18 -17.11
C LEU A 82 2.52 7.67 -17.49
N ASN A 83 1.36 8.20 -17.85
CA ASN A 83 1.13 9.61 -18.19
C ASN A 83 0.81 10.42 -16.92
N ILE A 84 1.74 10.46 -15.99
CA ILE A 84 1.59 11.09 -14.68
C ILE A 84 2.64 12.17 -14.58
N ASP A 85 2.19 13.41 -14.67
CA ASP A 85 3.05 14.59 -14.56
C ASP A 85 3.11 15.13 -13.12
N GLU A 86 3.92 16.17 -12.93
CA GLU A 86 4.06 16.86 -11.65
C GLU A 86 2.76 17.54 -11.17
N GLY A 87 1.80 17.76 -12.07
CA GLY A 87 0.49 18.34 -11.76
C GLY A 87 -0.50 17.33 -11.17
N SER A 88 -0.19 16.05 -11.24
CA SER A 88 -1.09 14.98 -10.82
C SER A 88 -1.41 15.01 -9.31
N ASP A 89 -2.66 14.74 -8.99
CA ASP A 89 -3.16 14.61 -7.61
C ASP A 89 -3.14 13.15 -7.11
N LEU A 90 -2.39 12.27 -7.78
CA LEU A 90 -2.41 10.83 -7.51
C LEU A 90 -2.19 10.47 -6.02
N PHE A 91 -1.34 11.19 -5.32
CA PHE A 91 -1.02 10.97 -3.91
C PHE A 91 -1.68 11.97 -2.94
N ASN A 92 -2.42 12.96 -3.44
CA ASN A 92 -2.90 14.07 -2.61
C ASN A 92 -3.88 13.62 -1.52
N ARG A 93 -4.83 12.73 -1.86
CA ARG A 93 -5.78 12.16 -0.88
C ARG A 93 -5.04 11.32 0.17
N CYS A 94 -4.10 10.47 -0.26
CA CYS A 94 -3.29 9.66 0.66
C CYS A 94 -2.49 10.54 1.63
N TYR A 95 -1.85 11.58 1.12
CA TYR A 95 -1.11 12.54 1.93
C TYR A 95 -2.00 13.22 2.98
N SER A 96 -3.18 13.67 2.58
CA SER A 96 -4.12 14.32 3.50
C SER A 96 -4.62 13.35 4.58
N LEU A 97 -4.98 12.12 4.23
CA LEU A 97 -5.43 11.12 5.20
C LEU A 97 -4.33 10.72 6.18
N LEU A 98 -3.09 10.62 5.72
CA LEU A 98 -1.98 10.30 6.61
C LEU A 98 -1.61 11.46 7.53
N TYR A 99 -1.47 12.70 7.02
CA TYR A 99 -1.03 13.83 7.85
C TYR A 99 -2.14 14.46 8.67
N ALA A 100 -3.25 14.85 8.04
CA ALA A 100 -4.36 15.52 8.71
C ALA A 100 -5.30 14.55 9.45
N GLY A 101 -5.26 13.27 9.10
CA GLY A 101 -5.96 12.19 9.80
C GLY A 101 -5.02 11.46 10.75
N ALA A 102 -4.47 10.31 10.32
CA ALA A 102 -3.75 9.37 11.18
C ALA A 102 -2.66 9.99 12.05
N LEU A 103 -1.72 10.75 11.47
CA LEU A 103 -0.57 11.30 12.20
C LEU A 103 -0.97 12.38 13.22
N THR A 104 -1.95 13.22 12.89
CA THR A 104 -2.49 14.22 13.82
C THR A 104 -3.21 13.54 14.99
N ASP A 105 -4.07 12.55 14.71
CA ASP A 105 -4.77 11.80 15.73
C ASP A 105 -3.81 11.01 16.64
N ILE A 106 -2.74 10.42 16.08
CA ILE A 106 -1.67 9.76 16.85
C ILE A 106 -1.02 10.76 17.82
N GLN A 107 -0.66 11.95 17.35
CA GLN A 107 -0.06 12.97 18.20
C GLN A 107 -1.00 13.38 19.34
N ASP A 108 -2.27 13.53 19.05
CA ASP A 108 -3.30 13.87 20.04
C ASP A 108 -3.50 12.75 21.06
N ILE A 109 -3.54 11.49 20.64
CA ILE A 109 -3.65 10.32 21.54
C ILE A 109 -2.45 10.29 22.47
N MET A 110 -1.23 10.39 21.92
CA MET A 110 0.00 10.39 22.72
C MET A 110 0.07 11.55 23.74
N GLY A 111 -0.58 12.67 23.44
CA GLY A 111 -0.72 13.79 24.38
C GLY A 111 -1.79 13.58 25.46
N LYS A 112 -2.66 12.57 25.33
CA LYS A 112 -3.80 12.31 26.22
C LYS A 112 -3.63 11.06 27.09
N THR A 113 -2.63 10.22 26.83
CA THR A 113 -2.39 8.96 27.57
C THR A 113 -0.96 8.87 28.10
N ASP A 114 -0.82 8.31 29.30
CA ASP A 114 0.47 7.91 29.87
C ASP A 114 0.70 6.39 29.76
N ASN A 115 -0.26 5.63 29.23
CA ASN A 115 -0.19 4.18 29.07
C ASN A 115 0.84 3.83 27.98
N LYS A 116 1.91 3.14 28.35
CA LYS A 116 3.04 2.82 27.47
C LYS A 116 2.65 1.87 26.33
N SER A 117 1.71 0.98 26.55
CA SER A 117 1.21 0.06 25.50
C SER A 117 0.34 0.79 24.47
N ASP A 118 -0.46 1.79 24.88
CA ASP A 118 -1.20 2.65 23.97
C ASP A 118 -0.24 3.50 23.11
N ILE A 119 0.78 4.10 23.74
CA ILE A 119 1.83 4.88 23.05
C ILE A 119 2.58 3.99 22.05
N PHE A 120 2.93 2.76 22.44
CA PHE A 120 3.61 1.82 21.55
C PHE A 120 2.76 1.49 20.30
N ALA A 121 1.49 1.15 20.48
CA ALA A 121 0.60 0.89 19.34
C ALA A 121 0.47 2.10 18.41
N CYS A 122 0.36 3.31 18.96
CA CYS A 122 0.39 4.56 18.21
C CYS A 122 1.71 4.74 17.44
N THR A 123 2.85 4.42 18.06
CA THR A 123 4.18 4.50 17.43
C THR A 123 4.31 3.53 16.26
N VAL A 124 3.75 2.32 16.37
CA VAL A 124 3.72 1.35 15.27
C VAL A 124 2.91 1.89 14.09
N MET A 125 1.72 2.44 14.33
CA MET A 125 0.91 3.06 13.27
C MET A 125 1.58 4.30 12.66
N ARG A 126 2.28 5.10 13.47
CA ARG A 126 3.10 6.23 13.01
C ARG A 126 4.22 5.78 12.09
N ALA A 127 4.93 4.72 12.44
CA ALA A 127 6.00 4.15 11.60
C ALA A 127 5.46 3.64 10.27
N GLN A 128 4.31 2.93 10.27
CA GLN A 128 3.64 2.50 9.06
C GLN A 128 3.23 3.69 8.17
N ALA A 129 2.66 4.75 8.76
CA ALA A 129 2.24 5.94 8.02
C ALA A 129 3.42 6.64 7.34
N PHE A 130 4.52 6.87 8.04
CA PHE A 130 5.72 7.49 7.46
C PHE A 130 6.40 6.60 6.43
N GLN A 131 6.45 5.28 6.65
CA GLN A 131 6.93 4.32 5.65
C GLN A 131 6.16 4.49 4.33
N LEU A 132 4.82 4.53 4.38
CA LEU A 132 3.98 4.69 3.18
C LEU A 132 4.27 6.02 2.46
N VAL A 133 4.46 7.12 3.19
CA VAL A 133 4.79 8.42 2.57
C VAL A 133 6.15 8.35 1.86
N VAL A 134 7.18 7.88 2.54
CA VAL A 134 8.56 7.90 2.03
C VAL A 134 8.75 6.89 0.89
N ASP A 135 8.08 5.76 0.92
CA ASP A 135 8.13 4.76 -0.15
C ASP A 135 7.47 5.25 -1.45
N ASN A 136 6.60 6.23 -1.35
CA ASN A 136 5.99 6.89 -2.52
C ASN A 136 6.77 8.11 -3.00
N LEU A 137 7.26 8.94 -2.06
CA LEU A 137 7.76 10.28 -2.33
C LEU A 137 9.29 10.42 -2.17
N SER A 138 9.97 9.48 -1.49
CA SER A 138 11.38 9.54 -1.07
C SER A 138 11.68 10.52 0.06
N ASP A 139 10.93 11.59 0.18
CA ASP A 139 11.10 12.65 1.18
C ASP A 139 9.76 12.89 1.89
N ALA A 140 9.78 13.38 3.13
CA ALA A 140 8.57 13.67 3.89
C ALA A 140 8.79 14.77 4.94
N PRO A 141 7.81 15.62 5.24
CA PRO A 141 7.81 16.36 6.49
C PRO A 141 7.81 15.39 7.68
N TYR A 142 8.87 15.38 8.50
CA TYR A 142 9.00 14.44 9.62
C TYR A 142 9.42 15.16 10.90
N THR A 143 10.59 15.77 10.94
CA THR A 143 11.14 16.42 12.15
C THR A 143 10.35 17.66 12.58
N GLU A 144 9.77 18.38 11.63
CA GLU A 144 8.91 19.54 11.86
C GLU A 144 7.44 19.27 11.57
N ALA A 145 7.07 18.00 11.34
CA ALA A 145 5.68 17.63 11.06
C ALA A 145 4.74 17.97 12.23
N LEU A 146 3.46 18.21 11.91
CA LEU A 146 2.37 18.36 12.88
C LEU A 146 2.54 19.54 13.88
N GLN A 147 3.35 20.53 13.55
CA GLN A 147 3.58 21.71 14.38
C GLN A 147 2.70 22.92 14.02
N GLY A 148 1.62 22.70 13.26
CA GLY A 148 0.69 23.77 12.84
C GLY A 148 0.10 24.55 14.00
N ALA A 149 -0.29 23.88 15.09
CA ALA A 149 -0.80 24.50 16.30
C ALA A 149 0.23 25.41 17.00
N SER A 150 1.52 25.12 16.87
CA SER A 150 2.62 25.97 17.38
C SER A 150 3.09 27.04 16.39
N GLY A 151 2.42 27.17 15.23
CA GLY A 151 2.67 28.22 14.24
C GLY A 151 3.57 27.79 13.06
N ASN A 152 4.08 26.54 13.00
CA ASN A 152 4.80 26.05 11.85
C ASN A 152 3.86 25.37 10.87
N ALA A 153 3.30 26.12 9.94
CA ALA A 153 2.43 25.62 8.88
C ALA A 153 3.19 25.17 7.61
N MET A 154 4.51 25.38 7.53
CA MET A 154 5.33 25.05 6.39
C MET A 154 6.57 24.25 6.86
N PRO A 155 6.40 23.00 7.30
CA PRO A 155 7.50 22.17 7.77
C PRO A 155 8.52 21.91 6.66
N ILE A 156 9.78 21.74 7.05
CA ILE A 156 10.81 21.23 6.14
C ILE A 156 10.52 19.78 5.74
N TRP A 157 11.08 19.35 4.61
CA TRP A 157 11.04 17.98 4.15
C TRP A 157 12.38 17.31 4.47
N ASP A 158 12.30 16.25 5.25
CA ASP A 158 13.44 15.40 5.58
C ASP A 158 13.65 14.36 4.48
N ASP A 159 14.90 13.97 4.23
CA ASP A 159 15.19 12.87 3.32
C ASP A 159 14.72 11.53 3.89
N GLY A 160 14.43 10.58 3.00
CA GLY A 160 13.84 9.31 3.40
C GLY A 160 14.70 8.47 4.35
N LYS A 161 16.02 8.60 4.29
CA LYS A 161 16.91 7.94 5.25
C LYS A 161 16.67 8.49 6.65
N THR A 162 16.65 9.82 6.80
CA THR A 162 16.37 10.48 8.08
C THR A 162 15.04 10.03 8.66
N VAL A 163 13.99 9.97 7.82
CA VAL A 163 12.67 9.50 8.25
C VAL A 163 12.72 8.04 8.70
N TYR A 164 13.31 7.14 7.91
CA TYR A 164 13.39 5.71 8.25
C TYR A 164 14.19 5.45 9.54
N GLU A 165 15.37 6.06 9.67
CA GLU A 165 16.17 5.93 10.88
C GLU A 165 15.46 6.54 12.11
N GLY A 166 14.72 7.62 11.91
CA GLY A 166 13.92 8.26 12.96
C GLY A 166 12.78 7.37 13.46
N VAL A 167 11.93 6.85 12.58
CA VAL A 167 10.80 6.00 12.98
C VAL A 167 11.27 4.64 13.54
N LEU A 168 12.37 4.10 13.03
CA LEU A 168 12.98 2.89 13.61
C LEU A 168 13.45 3.13 15.05
N LYS A 169 14.05 4.30 15.30
CA LYS A 169 14.44 4.70 16.65
C LYS A 169 13.21 4.94 17.55
N GLU A 170 12.17 5.61 17.06
CA GLU A 170 10.91 5.79 17.80
C GLU A 170 10.31 4.43 18.22
N LEU A 171 10.33 3.42 17.34
CA LEU A 171 9.88 2.07 17.65
C LEU A 171 10.73 1.41 18.75
N ASP A 172 12.06 1.54 18.67
CA ASP A 172 12.96 0.98 19.68
C ASP A 172 12.74 1.66 21.04
N ASP A 173 12.71 3.01 21.07
CA ASP A 173 12.47 3.77 22.30
C ASP A 173 11.12 3.43 22.94
N ALA A 174 10.05 3.33 22.15
CA ALA A 174 8.71 3.02 22.68
C ALA A 174 8.59 1.57 23.17
N GLU A 175 9.32 0.63 22.56
CA GLU A 175 9.35 -0.77 23.03
C GLU A 175 10.14 -0.91 24.33
N ASP A 176 11.24 -0.18 24.48
CA ASP A 176 12.06 -0.15 25.71
C ASP A 176 11.30 0.45 26.91
N GLU A 177 10.31 1.33 26.66
CA GLU A 177 9.45 1.92 27.68
C GLU A 177 8.27 1.05 28.12
N LEU A 178 8.04 -0.11 27.50
CA LEU A 178 6.90 -0.97 27.83
C LEU A 178 6.99 -1.50 29.26
N GLU A 179 5.94 -1.26 30.05
CA GLU A 179 5.80 -1.73 31.44
C GLU A 179 4.92 -2.99 31.55
N GLY A 180 4.34 -3.45 30.42
CA GLY A 180 3.48 -4.63 30.36
C GLY A 180 2.01 -4.35 30.68
N ASP A 181 1.61 -3.09 30.74
CA ASP A 181 0.22 -2.69 30.88
C ASP A 181 -0.61 -3.13 29.66
N PRO A 182 -1.90 -3.44 29.83
CA PRO A 182 -2.75 -3.76 28.69
C PRO A 182 -3.03 -2.51 27.83
N ILE A 183 -3.24 -2.70 26.54
CA ILE A 183 -3.78 -1.66 25.65
C ILE A 183 -5.20 -1.31 26.12
N THR A 184 -5.44 -0.02 26.35
CA THR A 184 -6.74 0.46 26.85
C THR A 184 -7.65 0.92 25.72
N MET A 185 -7.08 1.48 24.64
CA MET A 185 -7.82 1.96 23.48
C MET A 185 -8.60 0.85 22.79
N THR A 186 -9.70 1.20 22.13
CA THR A 186 -10.37 0.29 21.18
C THR A 186 -9.43 0.03 20.02
N ASP A 187 -9.21 -1.26 19.68
CA ASP A 187 -8.24 -1.72 18.68
C ASP A 187 -8.88 -2.85 17.85
N PRO A 188 -9.55 -2.51 16.77
CA PRO A 188 -10.09 -3.49 15.83
C PRO A 188 -9.04 -4.24 15.01
N LEU A 189 -7.84 -3.67 14.84
CA LEU A 189 -6.79 -4.25 14.00
C LEU A 189 -6.16 -5.50 14.64
N LEU A 190 -5.74 -5.41 15.92
CA LEU A 190 -5.04 -6.48 16.62
C LEU A 190 -5.68 -6.87 17.97
N ASN A 191 -6.92 -6.40 18.22
CA ASN A 191 -7.74 -6.80 19.38
C ASN A 191 -7.06 -6.58 20.74
N LYS A 192 -6.37 -5.47 20.91
CA LYS A 192 -5.63 -5.09 22.14
C LYS A 192 -4.54 -6.09 22.55
N ASN A 193 -4.05 -6.86 21.59
CA ASN A 193 -3.01 -7.86 21.86
C ASN A 193 -1.61 -7.25 21.71
N LEU A 194 -0.99 -6.89 22.82
CA LEU A 194 0.33 -6.27 22.85
C LEU A 194 1.41 -7.13 22.16
N ASN A 195 1.34 -8.46 22.28
CA ASN A 195 2.29 -9.34 21.61
C ASN A 195 2.13 -9.31 20.07
N GLN A 196 0.91 -9.17 19.57
CA GLN A 196 0.67 -8.98 18.14
C GLN A 196 1.21 -7.62 17.66
N TRP A 197 1.06 -6.56 18.46
CA TRP A 197 1.64 -5.25 18.17
C TRP A 197 3.18 -5.28 18.14
N LYS A 198 3.82 -5.95 19.10
CA LYS A 198 5.27 -6.19 19.10
C LYS A 198 5.72 -6.97 17.86
N GLY A 199 5.01 -8.04 17.57
CA GLY A 199 5.27 -8.85 16.36
C GLY A 199 5.09 -8.05 15.06
N TYR A 200 4.10 -7.16 15.00
CA TYR A 200 3.90 -6.27 13.85
C TYR A 200 5.02 -5.22 13.75
N ALA A 201 5.44 -4.62 14.86
CA ALA A 201 6.58 -3.71 14.88
C ALA A 201 7.87 -4.38 14.36
N ASN A 202 8.13 -5.63 14.79
CA ASN A 202 9.28 -6.41 14.32
C ASN A 202 9.21 -6.71 12.81
N ALA A 203 8.03 -7.00 12.28
CA ALA A 203 7.84 -7.20 10.86
C ALA A 203 8.05 -5.91 10.04
N LEU A 204 7.57 -4.76 10.54
CA LEU A 204 7.84 -3.45 9.94
C LEU A 204 9.33 -3.13 9.96
N ARG A 205 10.01 -3.35 11.09
CA ARG A 205 11.48 -3.21 11.18
C ARG A 205 12.18 -4.07 10.14
N LEU A 206 11.79 -5.34 10.02
CA LEU A 206 12.40 -6.26 9.06
C LEU A 206 12.21 -5.78 7.61
N ARG A 207 11.00 -5.35 7.24
CA ARG A 207 10.70 -4.75 5.93
C ARG A 207 11.59 -3.53 5.65
N MET A 208 11.69 -2.61 6.59
CA MET A 208 12.50 -1.40 6.47
C MET A 208 14.00 -1.72 6.42
N TYR A 209 14.48 -2.66 7.23
CA TYR A 209 15.88 -3.10 7.18
C TYR A 209 16.24 -3.65 5.80
N MET A 210 15.40 -4.48 5.20
CA MET A 210 15.66 -5.02 3.87
C MET A 210 15.79 -3.92 2.81
N ARG A 211 14.98 -2.85 2.89
CA ARG A 211 15.08 -1.68 2.01
C ARG A 211 16.38 -0.91 2.24
N LEU A 212 16.74 -0.66 3.50
CA LEU A 212 17.99 0.03 3.85
C LEU A 212 19.23 -0.77 3.42
N ILE A 213 19.22 -2.10 3.58
CA ILE A 213 20.30 -2.99 3.14
C ILE A 213 20.49 -2.89 1.63
N ASP A 214 19.41 -3.02 0.86
CA ASP A 214 19.47 -3.02 -0.61
C ASP A 214 19.74 -1.61 -1.17
N GLY A 215 19.35 -0.56 -0.44
CA GLY A 215 19.73 0.83 -0.69
C GLY A 215 21.21 1.16 -0.34
N GLY A 216 21.95 0.21 0.22
CA GLY A 216 23.35 0.42 0.63
C GLY A 216 23.52 1.32 1.86
N ILE A 217 22.47 1.55 2.63
CA ILE A 217 22.43 2.44 3.78
C ILE A 217 22.73 1.64 5.05
N ASN A 218 23.90 1.87 5.67
CA ASN A 218 24.33 1.15 6.88
C ASN A 218 24.12 -0.37 6.78
N ALA A 219 24.29 -0.95 5.58
CA ALA A 219 23.86 -2.28 5.23
C ALA A 219 24.39 -3.39 6.17
N ALA A 220 25.60 -3.25 6.70
CA ALA A 220 26.17 -4.23 7.64
C ALA A 220 25.41 -4.25 8.98
N ASP A 221 25.05 -3.08 9.52
CA ASP A 221 24.31 -2.95 10.78
C ASP A 221 22.88 -3.51 10.62
N TYR A 222 22.17 -3.06 9.58
CA TYR A 222 20.81 -3.55 9.34
C TYR A 222 20.76 -5.04 8.96
N THR A 223 21.81 -5.58 8.34
CA THR A 223 21.93 -7.04 8.14
C THR A 223 22.02 -7.76 9.47
N ALA A 224 22.82 -7.27 10.42
CA ALA A 224 22.90 -7.86 11.74
C ALA A 224 21.58 -7.79 12.49
N LYS A 225 20.88 -6.64 12.44
CA LYS A 225 19.55 -6.46 13.05
C LYS A 225 18.51 -7.39 12.41
N ALA A 226 18.46 -7.51 11.08
CA ALA A 226 17.55 -8.41 10.39
C ALA A 226 17.76 -9.89 10.79
N LYS A 227 19.03 -10.31 10.90
CA LYS A 227 19.36 -11.67 11.36
C LYS A 227 18.91 -11.92 12.79
N ASN A 228 19.08 -10.95 13.69
CA ASN A 228 18.62 -11.06 15.08
C ASN A 228 17.10 -11.19 15.16
N LEU A 229 16.34 -10.33 14.46
CA LEU A 229 14.87 -10.42 14.42
C LEU A 229 14.40 -11.79 13.95
N VAL A 230 15.02 -12.34 12.90
CA VAL A 230 14.67 -13.68 12.40
C VAL A 230 15.04 -14.79 13.39
N ALA A 231 16.16 -14.65 14.11
CA ALA A 231 16.59 -15.61 15.12
C ALA A 231 15.69 -15.60 16.36
N ASP A 232 15.25 -14.41 16.81
CA ASP A 232 14.36 -14.23 17.95
C ASP A 232 12.93 -14.72 17.62
N ASN A 233 12.52 -14.60 16.35
CA ASN A 233 11.24 -15.07 15.83
C ASN A 233 10.01 -14.55 16.59
N GLU A 234 10.09 -13.35 17.13
CA GLU A 234 8.99 -12.69 17.84
C GLU A 234 8.15 -11.84 16.86
N PHE A 235 7.42 -12.52 15.97
CA PHE A 235 6.55 -11.90 14.97
C PHE A 235 5.06 -12.13 15.30
N PHE A 236 4.21 -11.39 14.56
CA PHE A 236 2.76 -11.58 14.64
C PHE A 236 2.34 -12.92 14.01
N SER A 237 1.15 -13.39 14.34
CA SER A 237 0.53 -14.57 13.74
C SER A 237 -0.76 -14.20 13.00
N GLY A 238 -1.03 -14.84 11.89
CA GLY A 238 -2.12 -14.48 10.98
C GLY A 238 -1.76 -13.27 10.12
N ASP A 239 -2.75 -12.55 9.62
CA ASP A 239 -2.54 -11.33 8.83
C ASP A 239 -2.86 -10.10 9.68
N VAL A 240 -2.08 -9.02 9.54
CA VAL A 240 -2.44 -7.69 10.05
C VAL A 240 -3.34 -7.04 8.99
N CYS A 241 -4.64 -7.11 9.21
CA CYS A 241 -5.62 -6.62 8.23
C CYS A 241 -6.81 -5.92 8.88
N TRP A 242 -7.27 -4.86 8.22
CA TRP A 242 -8.48 -4.15 8.55
C TRP A 242 -9.68 -4.87 7.92
N ASN A 243 -10.47 -5.55 8.73
CA ASN A 243 -11.52 -6.45 8.27
C ASN A 243 -12.89 -6.05 8.85
N VAL A 244 -13.42 -4.92 8.38
CA VAL A 244 -14.71 -4.36 8.84
C VAL A 244 -15.76 -4.31 7.74
N TYR A 245 -15.41 -4.70 6.52
CA TYR A 245 -16.26 -4.57 5.35
C TYR A 245 -17.26 -5.71 5.19
N SER A 246 -18.36 -5.43 4.52
CA SER A 246 -19.40 -6.42 4.22
C SER A 246 -20.02 -6.18 2.83
N ASN A 247 -20.82 -7.15 2.35
CA ASN A 247 -21.55 -7.03 1.08
C ASN A 247 -22.80 -6.13 1.18
N ALA A 248 -22.98 -5.40 2.26
CA ALA A 248 -24.10 -4.48 2.43
C ALA A 248 -23.76 -3.10 1.83
N VAL A 249 -24.75 -2.43 1.22
CA VAL A 249 -24.60 -1.09 0.67
C VAL A 249 -24.13 -0.12 1.75
N GLY A 250 -23.08 0.63 1.44
CA GLY A 250 -22.43 1.57 2.37
C GLY A 250 -21.44 0.93 3.36
N GLN A 251 -21.15 -0.37 3.21
CA GLN A 251 -20.17 -1.10 4.01
C GLN A 251 -19.13 -1.83 3.16
N TYR A 252 -19.02 -1.44 1.90
CA TYR A 252 -18.07 -2.03 0.97
C TYR A 252 -16.63 -1.66 1.27
N ASN A 253 -15.70 -2.51 0.84
CA ASN A 253 -14.29 -2.16 0.73
C ASN A 253 -14.13 -0.86 -0.09
N PRO A 254 -13.28 0.10 0.30
CA PRO A 254 -13.18 1.42 -0.34
C PRO A 254 -12.73 1.35 -1.80
N TRP A 255 -11.86 0.41 -2.17
CA TRP A 255 -11.50 0.25 -3.58
C TRP A 255 -12.68 -0.22 -4.43
N TYR A 256 -13.45 -1.18 -3.92
CA TYR A 256 -14.67 -1.61 -4.60
C TYR A 256 -15.66 -0.45 -4.73
N ASP A 257 -15.90 0.27 -3.65
CA ASP A 257 -16.88 1.36 -3.64
C ASP A 257 -16.44 2.50 -4.57
N GLY A 258 -15.20 2.97 -4.47
CA GLY A 258 -14.68 4.10 -5.23
C GLY A 258 -14.38 3.81 -6.69
N PHE A 259 -13.89 2.61 -7.01
CA PHE A 259 -13.37 2.31 -8.36
C PHE A 259 -14.22 1.34 -9.16
N ILE A 260 -15.08 0.56 -8.53
CA ILE A 260 -15.85 -0.51 -9.16
C ILE A 260 -17.34 -0.22 -9.16
N SER A 261 -17.94 0.02 -7.99
CA SER A 261 -19.40 0.11 -7.83
C SER A 261 -20.03 1.29 -8.59
N LEU A 262 -19.32 2.41 -8.68
CA LEU A 262 -19.80 3.64 -9.27
C LEU A 262 -19.83 3.63 -10.80
N SER A 263 -18.93 2.89 -11.45
CA SER A 263 -18.78 2.98 -12.90
C SER A 263 -19.63 1.98 -13.68
N GLY A 264 -19.93 0.81 -13.12
CA GLY A 264 -20.50 -0.32 -13.86
C GLY A 264 -19.63 -0.77 -15.02
N THR A 265 -18.45 -0.18 -15.20
CA THR A 265 -17.54 -0.38 -16.32
C THR A 265 -16.40 -1.31 -15.89
N LYS A 266 -16.06 -2.26 -16.77
CA LYS A 266 -14.96 -3.19 -16.53
C LYS A 266 -13.61 -2.53 -16.84
N ASN A 267 -13.19 -1.61 -15.97
CA ASN A 267 -11.97 -0.84 -16.18
C ASN A 267 -10.69 -1.62 -15.88
N HIS A 268 -10.74 -2.56 -14.93
CA HIS A 268 -9.58 -3.33 -14.50
C HIS A 268 -9.60 -4.71 -15.16
N CYS A 269 -8.68 -4.96 -16.06
CA CYS A 269 -8.38 -6.29 -16.55
C CYS A 269 -7.00 -6.74 -16.08
N ALA A 270 -6.71 -8.03 -16.21
CA ALA A 270 -5.41 -8.60 -15.89
C ALA A 270 -4.36 -8.09 -16.85
N ALA A 271 -3.19 -7.71 -16.35
CA ALA A 271 -2.03 -7.43 -17.17
C ALA A 271 -1.37 -8.73 -17.66
N TYR A 272 -0.73 -8.68 -18.84
CA TYR A 272 -0.09 -9.85 -19.44
C TYR A 272 1.04 -10.44 -18.60
N PRO A 273 1.90 -9.66 -17.93
CA PRO A 273 2.95 -10.20 -17.06
C PRO A 273 2.45 -11.18 -16.01
N ILE A 274 1.44 -10.79 -15.24
CA ILE A 274 0.93 -11.65 -14.16
C ILE A 274 0.23 -12.89 -14.71
N THR A 275 -0.60 -12.75 -15.75
CA THR A 275 -1.30 -13.90 -16.33
C THR A 275 -0.34 -14.86 -17.01
N SER A 276 0.67 -14.37 -17.73
CA SER A 276 1.67 -15.21 -18.40
C SER A 276 2.45 -16.09 -17.42
N TYR A 277 2.87 -15.52 -16.27
CA TYR A 277 3.58 -16.28 -15.25
C TYR A 277 2.69 -17.30 -14.56
N MET A 278 1.51 -16.89 -14.14
CA MET A 278 0.60 -17.75 -13.39
C MET A 278 0.00 -18.87 -14.28
N ASN A 279 -0.27 -18.60 -15.57
CA ASN A 279 -0.64 -19.65 -16.54
C ASN A 279 0.51 -20.67 -16.72
N LEU A 280 1.74 -20.19 -16.89
CA LEU A 280 2.90 -21.05 -17.08
C LEU A 280 3.17 -21.94 -15.88
N THR A 281 2.87 -21.48 -14.68
CA THR A 281 3.03 -22.24 -13.43
C THR A 281 1.78 -23.03 -13.04
N ASN A 282 0.71 -22.98 -13.83
CA ASN A 282 -0.61 -23.52 -13.50
C ASN A 282 -1.09 -23.06 -12.10
N ASP A 283 -0.92 -21.79 -11.79
CA ASP A 283 -1.18 -21.23 -10.49
C ASP A 283 -2.70 -21.06 -10.26
N PRO A 284 -3.30 -21.78 -9.30
CA PRO A 284 -4.73 -21.73 -9.09
C PRO A 284 -5.23 -20.39 -8.51
N ARG A 285 -4.32 -19.54 -7.97
CA ARG A 285 -4.66 -18.21 -7.45
C ARG A 285 -5.11 -17.23 -8.52
N LEU A 286 -4.89 -17.55 -9.82
CA LEU A 286 -5.49 -16.79 -10.94
C LEU A 286 -7.01 -16.73 -10.83
N ALA A 287 -7.65 -17.87 -10.52
CA ALA A 287 -9.10 -17.96 -10.41
C ALA A 287 -9.67 -17.13 -9.25
N TYR A 288 -8.85 -16.84 -8.24
CA TYR A 288 -9.23 -15.94 -7.16
C TYR A 288 -9.28 -14.48 -7.65
N ALA A 289 -8.24 -14.04 -8.36
CA ALA A 289 -8.08 -12.65 -8.74
C ALA A 289 -8.87 -12.23 -9.99
N PHE A 290 -9.01 -13.14 -10.97
CA PHE A 290 -9.56 -12.82 -12.28
C PHE A 290 -10.58 -13.86 -12.74
N ASN A 291 -11.52 -13.39 -13.55
CA ASN A 291 -12.41 -14.25 -14.32
C ASN A 291 -11.72 -14.62 -15.63
N LYS A 292 -11.99 -15.82 -16.13
CA LYS A 292 -11.59 -16.18 -17.50
C LYS A 292 -12.22 -15.23 -18.52
N SER A 293 -11.52 -14.96 -19.61
CA SER A 293 -12.08 -14.22 -20.73
C SER A 293 -13.31 -14.93 -21.30
N VAL A 294 -14.30 -14.17 -21.71
CA VAL A 294 -15.56 -14.74 -22.25
C VAL A 294 -15.30 -15.41 -23.60
N LYS A 295 -14.37 -14.87 -24.38
CA LYS A 295 -14.13 -15.30 -25.76
C LYS A 295 -13.33 -16.58 -25.87
N ASN A 296 -12.29 -16.72 -25.05
CA ASN A 296 -11.35 -17.83 -25.15
C ASN A 296 -11.54 -18.85 -24.04
N GLU A 297 -12.29 -18.51 -22.97
CA GLU A 297 -12.44 -19.32 -21.76
C GLU A 297 -11.11 -19.62 -21.04
N GLU A 298 -10.11 -18.70 -21.22
CA GLU A 298 -8.77 -18.76 -20.65
C GLU A 298 -8.46 -17.49 -19.84
N TYR A 299 -7.35 -17.48 -19.12
CA TYR A 299 -6.88 -16.28 -18.42
C TYR A 299 -5.98 -15.46 -19.36
N ASP A 300 -6.59 -14.47 -20.01
CA ASP A 300 -5.98 -13.62 -21.01
C ASP A 300 -5.63 -12.25 -20.42
N GLY A 301 -4.34 -11.92 -20.40
CA GLY A 301 -3.86 -10.62 -19.95
C GLY A 301 -3.72 -9.60 -21.09
N GLN A 302 -3.94 -8.34 -20.76
CA GLN A 302 -3.71 -7.19 -21.64
C GLN A 302 -2.23 -6.79 -21.60
N ILE A 303 -1.64 -6.48 -22.75
CA ILE A 303 -0.30 -5.87 -22.83
C ILE A 303 -0.36 -4.47 -22.18
N PRO A 304 0.54 -4.14 -21.22
CA PRO A 304 0.57 -2.84 -20.56
C PRO A 304 0.67 -1.66 -21.54
N GLY A 305 -0.18 -0.65 -21.32
CA GLY A 305 -0.25 0.55 -22.15
C GLY A 305 -0.80 0.35 -23.57
N ALA A 306 -1.45 -0.81 -23.83
CA ALA A 306 -2.04 -1.07 -25.14
C ALA A 306 -3.37 -0.33 -25.30
N LYS A 307 -3.38 0.74 -26.11
CA LYS A 307 -4.61 1.46 -26.47
C LYS A 307 -5.42 0.71 -27.48
N THR A 308 -6.60 0.28 -27.09
CA THR A 308 -7.56 -0.37 -28.00
C THR A 308 -8.64 0.59 -28.51
N THR A 309 -8.89 1.70 -27.79
CA THR A 309 -9.93 2.68 -28.13
C THR A 309 -9.56 3.62 -29.28
N THR A 310 -8.28 3.75 -29.61
CA THR A 310 -7.79 4.67 -30.68
C THR A 310 -7.41 3.96 -31.98
N GLY A 311 -7.71 2.66 -32.11
CA GLY A 311 -7.46 1.86 -33.31
C GLY A 311 -6.02 1.38 -33.46
N ASP A 312 -5.85 0.32 -34.19
CA ASP A 312 -4.64 -0.31 -34.77
C ASP A 312 -3.27 -0.17 -34.12
N TRP A 313 -3.19 0.01 -32.81
CA TRP A 313 -1.88 0.11 -32.18
C TRP A 313 -1.01 -1.15 -32.37
N MET A 314 -1.61 -2.35 -32.38
CA MET A 314 -0.91 -3.63 -32.65
C MET A 314 -1.63 -4.49 -33.69
N GLY A 315 -2.44 -3.91 -34.55
CA GLY A 315 -3.34 -4.68 -35.41
C GLY A 315 -4.53 -5.26 -34.67
N ILE A 316 -4.77 -4.81 -33.43
CA ILE A 316 -5.96 -5.18 -32.67
C ILE A 316 -7.16 -4.48 -33.30
N SER A 317 -8.09 -5.27 -33.78
CA SER A 317 -9.33 -4.81 -34.40
C SER A 317 -10.13 -3.93 -33.44
N SER A 318 -10.84 -2.93 -33.98
CA SER A 318 -11.86 -2.15 -33.24
C SER A 318 -12.98 -3.02 -32.63
N SER A 319 -13.04 -4.30 -32.97
CA SER A 319 -13.92 -5.28 -32.34
C SER A 319 -13.35 -5.92 -31.08
N TYR A 320 -12.08 -5.65 -30.72
CA TYR A 320 -11.48 -6.11 -29.48
C TYR A 320 -12.12 -5.37 -28.30
N ASN A 321 -12.68 -6.12 -27.38
CA ASN A 321 -13.42 -5.60 -26.24
C ASN A 321 -13.10 -6.42 -24.98
N THR A 322 -13.77 -6.13 -23.87
CA THR A 322 -13.56 -6.81 -22.58
C THR A 322 -13.84 -8.32 -22.61
N ASP A 323 -14.45 -8.86 -23.66
CA ASP A 323 -14.69 -10.32 -23.77
C ASP A 323 -13.39 -11.09 -24.10
N TYR A 324 -12.35 -10.38 -24.61
CA TYR A 324 -11.05 -10.98 -24.95
C TYR A 324 -10.02 -10.93 -23.83
N VAL A 325 -10.32 -10.32 -22.71
CA VAL A 325 -9.41 -10.19 -21.56
C VAL A 325 -10.04 -10.71 -20.28
N SER A 326 -9.21 -11.13 -19.36
CA SER A 326 -9.61 -11.51 -18.01
C SER A 326 -9.86 -10.28 -17.17
N VAL A 327 -11.11 -10.09 -16.75
CA VAL A 327 -11.51 -8.99 -15.88
C VAL A 327 -11.34 -9.40 -14.42
N VAL A 328 -11.01 -8.45 -13.55
CA VAL A 328 -10.95 -8.68 -12.11
C VAL A 328 -12.22 -9.36 -11.60
N ASN A 329 -12.07 -10.29 -10.70
CA ASN A 329 -13.18 -10.98 -10.02
C ASN A 329 -13.81 -10.04 -8.97
N TYR A 330 -14.55 -9.03 -9.43
CA TYR A 330 -15.12 -7.98 -8.59
C TYR A 330 -15.96 -8.48 -7.40
N PRO A 331 -16.74 -9.56 -7.48
CA PRO A 331 -17.51 -10.05 -6.33
C PRO A 331 -16.68 -10.33 -5.08
N ILE A 332 -15.43 -10.77 -5.22
CA ILE A 332 -14.57 -11.01 -4.04
C ILE A 332 -14.13 -9.73 -3.35
N THR A 333 -14.16 -8.60 -4.06
CA THR A 333 -13.58 -7.35 -3.57
C THR A 333 -14.53 -6.54 -2.71
N THR A 334 -15.83 -6.83 -2.72
CA THR A 334 -16.86 -6.07 -1.99
C THR A 334 -16.64 -6.04 -0.48
N ALA A 335 -16.23 -7.18 0.08
CA ALA A 335 -15.95 -7.34 1.52
C ALA A 335 -14.49 -7.74 1.79
N MET A 336 -13.60 -7.49 0.84
CA MET A 336 -12.19 -7.85 0.97
C MET A 336 -11.54 -7.03 2.09
N PRO A 337 -10.83 -7.68 3.04
CA PRO A 337 -10.04 -6.96 4.03
C PRO A 337 -8.92 -6.14 3.37
N ILE A 338 -8.49 -5.08 4.04
CA ILE A 338 -7.28 -4.34 3.65
C ILE A 338 -6.11 -4.89 4.45
N TYR A 339 -5.09 -5.36 3.75
CA TYR A 339 -3.92 -6.01 4.34
C TYR A 339 -2.77 -5.01 4.50
N LEU A 340 -2.40 -4.73 5.75
CA LEU A 340 -1.21 -3.92 6.07
C LEU A 340 0.06 -4.76 6.06
N PHE A 341 -0.05 -6.00 6.54
CA PHE A 341 1.05 -6.98 6.50
C PHE A 341 0.47 -8.41 6.48
N THR A 342 0.89 -9.23 5.52
CA THR A 342 0.43 -10.62 5.45
C THR A 342 1.42 -11.59 6.08
N GLN A 343 0.92 -12.71 6.59
CA GLN A 343 1.78 -13.81 7.05
C GLN A 343 2.67 -14.33 5.92
N SER A 344 2.14 -14.36 4.69
CA SER A 344 2.91 -14.74 3.51
C SER A 344 4.10 -13.81 3.25
N GLU A 345 3.90 -12.49 3.31
CA GLU A 345 4.97 -11.51 3.18
C GLU A 345 6.07 -11.72 4.21
N LEU A 346 5.68 -11.87 5.48
CA LEU A 346 6.62 -12.11 6.57
C LEU A 346 7.49 -13.35 6.32
N GLN A 347 6.87 -14.45 5.92
CA GLN A 347 7.60 -15.68 5.66
C GLN A 347 8.55 -15.57 4.45
N PHE A 348 8.18 -14.79 3.41
CA PHE A 348 9.10 -14.50 2.31
C PHE A 348 10.28 -13.63 2.75
N LEU A 349 10.09 -12.66 3.63
CA LEU A 349 11.18 -11.86 4.20
C LEU A 349 12.13 -12.75 5.03
N ILE A 350 11.59 -13.63 5.86
CA ILE A 350 12.37 -14.62 6.62
C ILE A 350 13.16 -15.53 5.68
N ALA A 351 12.51 -16.07 4.63
CA ALA A 351 13.19 -16.92 3.63
C ALA A 351 14.36 -16.18 2.96
N GLU A 352 14.16 -14.90 2.64
CA GLU A 352 15.20 -14.07 2.05
C GLU A 352 16.38 -13.84 3.01
N VAL A 353 16.15 -13.52 4.28
CA VAL A 353 17.19 -13.34 5.29
C VAL A 353 17.96 -14.63 5.52
N GLU A 354 17.26 -15.75 5.66
CA GLU A 354 17.88 -17.07 5.84
C GLU A 354 18.77 -17.44 4.65
N LEU A 355 18.31 -17.20 3.44
CA LEU A 355 19.08 -17.52 2.24
C LEU A 355 20.22 -16.55 2.00
N ARG A 356 19.99 -15.23 2.09
CA ARG A 356 20.97 -14.19 1.75
C ARG A 356 22.08 -14.07 2.80
N PHE A 357 21.69 -14.02 4.08
CA PHE A 357 22.57 -13.56 5.15
C PHE A 357 22.97 -14.68 6.12
N ASN A 358 22.10 -15.65 6.38
CA ASN A 358 22.40 -16.80 7.24
C ASN A 358 23.02 -17.96 6.46
N ASN A 359 22.89 -17.99 5.13
CA ASN A 359 23.27 -19.12 4.26
C ASN A 359 22.66 -20.44 4.73
N ASN A 360 21.44 -20.38 5.27
CA ASN A 360 20.70 -21.52 5.80
C ASN A 360 19.63 -21.95 4.79
N ASP A 361 20.02 -22.78 3.83
CA ASP A 361 19.14 -23.23 2.74
C ASP A 361 17.89 -23.97 3.24
N GLY A 362 18.03 -24.74 4.31
CA GLY A 362 16.91 -25.52 4.88
C GLY A 362 15.85 -24.63 5.55
N ALA A 363 16.27 -23.64 6.33
CA ALA A 363 15.34 -22.68 6.94
C ALA A 363 14.70 -21.78 5.87
N ALA A 364 15.49 -21.36 4.87
CA ALA A 364 14.96 -20.58 3.75
C ALA A 364 13.89 -21.35 2.97
N MET A 365 14.09 -22.64 2.70
CA MET A 365 13.09 -23.52 2.07
C MET A 365 11.81 -23.60 2.91
N ALA A 366 11.97 -23.87 4.20
CA ALA A 366 10.81 -24.00 5.10
C ALA A 366 9.97 -22.72 5.15
N ALA A 367 10.61 -21.54 5.23
CA ALA A 367 9.93 -20.25 5.24
C ALA A 367 9.30 -19.94 3.87
N TYR A 368 9.97 -20.24 2.76
CA TYR A 368 9.42 -20.06 1.40
C TYR A 368 8.14 -20.90 1.20
N GLU A 369 8.16 -22.17 1.59
CA GLU A 369 6.97 -23.03 1.50
C GLU A 369 5.86 -22.57 2.45
N ALA A 370 6.21 -22.10 3.66
CA ALA A 370 5.26 -21.54 4.61
C ALA A 370 4.59 -20.29 4.05
N ALA A 371 5.34 -19.43 3.35
CA ALA A 371 4.82 -18.24 2.70
C ALA A 371 3.77 -18.58 1.64
N ILE A 372 4.05 -19.55 0.78
CA ILE A 372 3.09 -19.99 -0.25
C ILE A 372 1.85 -20.62 0.40
N LYS A 373 2.05 -21.46 1.42
CA LYS A 373 0.93 -22.08 2.16
C LYS A 373 0.03 -21.03 2.79
N ALA A 374 0.59 -20.02 3.44
CA ALA A 374 -0.18 -18.92 4.03
C ALA A 374 -0.99 -18.13 2.97
N ASP A 375 -0.42 -17.87 1.79
CA ASP A 375 -1.15 -17.21 0.72
C ASP A 375 -2.27 -18.08 0.11
N PHE A 376 -2.04 -19.39 -0.02
CA PHE A 376 -3.09 -20.33 -0.42
C PHE A 376 -4.21 -20.39 0.60
N GLU A 377 -3.90 -20.50 1.89
CA GLU A 377 -4.88 -20.48 2.96
C GLU A 377 -5.73 -19.19 2.92
N SER A 378 -5.09 -18.05 2.73
CA SER A 378 -5.77 -16.75 2.65
C SER A 378 -6.66 -16.57 1.42
N LYS A 379 -6.33 -17.19 0.27
CA LYS A 379 -7.05 -17.03 -1.01
C LYS A 379 -7.90 -18.23 -1.39
N LEU A 380 -7.47 -19.42 -1.04
CA LEU A 380 -7.96 -20.70 -1.54
C LEU A 380 -8.01 -21.74 -0.39
N ALA A 381 -8.65 -21.39 0.73
CA ALA A 381 -8.61 -22.13 2.00
C ALA A 381 -8.82 -23.66 1.88
N ASP A 382 -9.55 -24.10 0.86
CA ASP A 382 -9.87 -25.52 0.65
C ASP A 382 -8.86 -26.25 -0.24
N LEU A 383 -7.80 -25.56 -0.73
CA LEU A 383 -6.83 -26.12 -1.68
C LEU A 383 -5.47 -26.40 -1.02
N ASP A 384 -5.06 -27.66 -1.03
CA ASP A 384 -3.71 -28.08 -0.61
C ASP A 384 -2.67 -27.64 -1.65
N PRO A 385 -1.66 -26.84 -1.28
CA PRO A 385 -0.62 -26.39 -2.20
C PRO A 385 0.47 -27.41 -2.48
N THR A 386 0.42 -28.63 -1.97
CA THR A 386 1.52 -29.63 -2.05
C THR A 386 1.93 -29.91 -3.50
N ASP A 387 0.99 -30.11 -4.39
CA ASP A 387 1.27 -30.37 -5.82
C ASP A 387 1.88 -29.12 -6.48
N PHE A 388 1.37 -27.93 -6.17
CA PHE A 388 1.90 -26.67 -6.66
C PHE A 388 3.35 -26.43 -6.21
N LEU A 389 3.67 -26.71 -4.95
CA LEU A 389 5.04 -26.59 -4.39
C LEU A 389 6.05 -27.50 -5.09
N SER A 390 5.61 -28.59 -5.69
CA SER A 390 6.47 -29.52 -6.46
C SER A 390 6.66 -29.09 -7.92
N GLY A 391 5.97 -28.06 -8.37
CA GLY A 391 6.00 -27.57 -9.76
C GLY A 391 7.37 -27.07 -10.20
N PRO A 392 7.72 -27.18 -11.51
CA PRO A 392 9.09 -27.00 -12.01
C PRO A 392 9.66 -25.58 -11.81
N ARG A 393 8.85 -24.55 -11.68
CA ARG A 393 9.27 -23.16 -11.41
C ARG A 393 9.08 -22.74 -9.96
N ILE A 394 8.46 -23.60 -9.15
CA ILE A 394 8.10 -23.33 -7.76
C ILE A 394 9.01 -24.12 -6.82
N ALA A 395 9.24 -25.41 -7.10
CA ALA A 395 10.04 -26.28 -6.26
C ALA A 395 11.40 -25.67 -5.86
N TRP A 396 11.78 -25.85 -4.59
CA TRP A 396 13.02 -25.29 -4.02
C TRP A 396 14.28 -25.96 -4.56
N THR A 397 14.62 -25.66 -5.81
CA THR A 397 15.75 -26.22 -6.54
C THR A 397 16.54 -25.13 -7.24
N GLY A 398 17.80 -25.42 -7.61
CA GLY A 398 18.66 -24.49 -8.34
C GLY A 398 19.70 -23.80 -7.46
N SER A 399 20.42 -22.87 -8.05
CA SER A 399 21.40 -22.01 -7.39
C SER A 399 20.75 -21.06 -6.37
N LYS A 400 21.59 -20.41 -5.56
CA LYS A 400 21.12 -19.38 -4.60
C LYS A 400 20.35 -18.26 -5.30
N ASP A 401 20.83 -17.78 -6.45
CA ASP A 401 20.19 -16.69 -7.21
C ASP A 401 18.84 -17.13 -7.81
N GLU A 402 18.77 -18.37 -8.32
CA GLU A 402 17.48 -18.92 -8.80
C GLU A 402 16.46 -19.08 -7.67
N LYS A 403 16.90 -19.47 -6.47
CA LYS A 403 16.05 -19.56 -5.28
C LYS A 403 15.59 -18.18 -4.81
N LEU A 404 16.47 -17.16 -4.81
CA LEU A 404 16.10 -15.77 -4.53
C LEU A 404 15.06 -15.27 -5.54
N LYS A 405 15.27 -15.54 -6.82
CA LYS A 405 14.27 -15.19 -7.85
C LYS A 405 12.92 -15.86 -7.58
N LYS A 406 12.89 -17.11 -7.11
CA LYS A 406 11.65 -17.80 -6.74
C LYS A 406 10.95 -17.13 -5.54
N ILE A 407 11.70 -16.74 -4.50
CA ILE A 407 11.16 -15.97 -3.38
C ILE A 407 10.47 -14.70 -3.89
N TYR A 408 11.16 -13.89 -4.70
CA TYR A 408 10.65 -12.62 -5.17
C TYR A 408 9.46 -12.78 -6.12
N MET A 409 9.50 -13.74 -7.05
CA MET A 409 8.39 -14.03 -7.95
C MET A 409 7.14 -14.50 -7.19
N GLN A 410 7.30 -15.40 -6.22
CA GLN A 410 6.17 -15.88 -5.43
C GLN A 410 5.64 -14.81 -4.46
N LYS A 411 6.50 -13.94 -3.94
CA LYS A 411 6.10 -12.77 -3.16
C LYS A 411 5.27 -11.79 -4.00
N TRP A 412 5.70 -11.53 -5.26
CA TRP A 412 4.92 -10.74 -6.21
C TRP A 412 3.53 -11.34 -6.47
N VAL A 413 3.42 -12.66 -6.69
CA VAL A 413 2.11 -13.33 -6.83
C VAL A 413 1.28 -13.24 -5.54
N ALA A 414 1.90 -13.38 -4.38
CA ALA A 414 1.20 -13.33 -3.10
C ALA A 414 0.59 -11.95 -2.80
N PHE A 415 1.21 -10.88 -3.24
CA PHE A 415 0.66 -9.53 -3.09
C PHE A 415 -0.54 -9.23 -3.99
N LEU A 416 -0.76 -9.99 -5.05
CA LEU A 416 -1.93 -9.84 -5.91
C LEU A 416 -3.22 -9.93 -5.09
N MET A 417 -4.06 -8.90 -5.14
CA MET A 417 -5.30 -8.75 -4.36
C MET A 417 -5.07 -8.77 -2.83
N ARG A 418 -3.88 -8.35 -2.38
CA ARG A 418 -3.54 -8.18 -0.94
C ARG A 418 -2.94 -6.81 -0.67
N ASN A 419 -1.69 -6.57 -1.02
CA ASN A 419 -1.03 -5.29 -0.82
C ASN A 419 -0.20 -4.89 -2.05
N HIS A 420 -0.84 -4.16 -2.96
CA HIS A 420 -0.22 -3.77 -4.22
C HIS A 420 0.90 -2.74 -4.03
N MET A 421 0.81 -1.90 -2.97
CA MET A 421 1.88 -0.94 -2.67
C MET A 421 3.18 -1.64 -2.31
N GLU A 422 3.09 -2.73 -1.51
CA GLU A 422 4.25 -3.54 -1.17
C GLU A 422 4.77 -4.35 -2.37
N ALA A 423 3.90 -4.81 -3.26
CA ALA A 423 4.32 -5.42 -4.52
C ALA A 423 5.18 -4.48 -5.36
N TRP A 424 4.71 -3.25 -5.56
CA TRP A 424 5.44 -2.24 -6.30
C TRP A 424 6.76 -1.84 -5.62
N SER A 425 6.77 -1.77 -4.30
CA SER A 425 7.99 -1.51 -3.52
C SER A 425 9.02 -2.64 -3.67
N GLU A 426 8.59 -3.90 -3.64
CA GLU A 426 9.47 -5.05 -3.80
C GLU A 426 10.03 -5.17 -5.22
N ILE A 427 9.24 -4.85 -6.25
CA ILE A 427 9.74 -4.76 -7.64
C ILE A 427 10.86 -3.72 -7.72
N ARG A 428 10.67 -2.53 -7.15
CA ARG A 428 11.69 -1.47 -7.14
C ARG A 428 12.94 -1.86 -6.36
N ARG A 429 12.78 -2.59 -5.25
CA ARG A 429 13.89 -3.04 -4.40
C ARG A 429 14.71 -4.15 -5.05
N THR A 430 14.06 -5.09 -5.71
CA THR A 430 14.70 -6.35 -6.15
C THR A 430 14.98 -6.42 -7.65
N ASP A 431 14.35 -5.58 -8.46
CA ASP A 431 14.24 -5.69 -9.92
C ASP A 431 13.65 -7.07 -10.35
N VAL A 432 12.80 -7.66 -9.52
CA VAL A 432 12.08 -8.91 -9.83
C VAL A 432 10.60 -8.72 -9.57
N PRO A 433 9.76 -8.96 -10.59
CA PRO A 433 10.06 -9.37 -11.97
C PRO A 433 10.95 -8.37 -12.71
N ALA A 434 11.85 -8.90 -13.56
CA ALA A 434 12.74 -8.05 -14.34
C ALA A 434 11.99 -7.34 -15.48
N LEU A 435 12.46 -6.18 -15.91
CA LEU A 435 11.93 -5.54 -17.11
C LEU A 435 12.39 -6.32 -18.35
N SER A 436 11.42 -6.71 -19.19
CA SER A 436 11.70 -7.39 -20.45
C SER A 436 12.52 -6.49 -21.39
N PRO A 437 13.56 -7.02 -22.04
CA PRO A 437 14.28 -6.28 -23.09
C PRO A 437 13.48 -6.13 -24.39
N SER A 438 12.43 -6.92 -24.58
CA SER A 438 11.59 -6.90 -25.76
C SER A 438 10.53 -5.81 -25.65
N THR A 439 10.22 -5.17 -26.78
CA THR A 439 9.13 -4.20 -26.84
C THR A 439 7.78 -4.88 -26.72
N ALA A 440 6.78 -4.15 -26.25
CA ALA A 440 5.39 -4.62 -26.17
C ALA A 440 4.90 -5.21 -27.51
N LYS A 441 5.29 -4.61 -28.65
CA LYS A 441 4.93 -5.09 -30.00
C LYS A 441 5.57 -6.45 -30.32
N GLN A 442 6.85 -6.65 -30.01
CA GLN A 442 7.52 -7.95 -30.19
C GLN A 442 6.87 -9.04 -29.35
N ILE A 443 6.57 -8.72 -28.10
CA ILE A 443 5.91 -9.66 -27.19
C ILE A 443 4.50 -10.03 -27.71
N PHE A 444 3.76 -9.06 -28.22
CA PHE A 444 2.43 -9.30 -28.77
C PHE A 444 2.47 -10.18 -30.03
N ASP A 445 3.44 -9.92 -30.93
CA ASP A 445 3.55 -10.65 -32.20
C ASP A 445 4.06 -12.09 -32.01
N ASP A 446 5.02 -12.30 -31.10
CA ASP A 446 5.62 -13.60 -30.85
C ASP A 446 6.06 -13.74 -29.38
N PRO A 447 5.11 -13.98 -28.47
CA PRO A 447 5.42 -14.09 -27.04
C PRO A 447 6.33 -15.29 -26.71
N THR A 448 6.30 -16.34 -27.52
CA THR A 448 7.05 -17.56 -27.24
C THR A 448 8.57 -17.35 -27.40
N GLU A 449 8.98 -16.61 -28.43
CA GLU A 449 10.39 -16.42 -28.76
C GLU A 449 10.98 -15.13 -28.12
N THR A 450 10.14 -14.15 -27.78
CA THR A 450 10.62 -12.82 -27.41
C THR A 450 10.39 -12.48 -25.93
N TYR A 451 9.64 -13.30 -25.18
CA TYR A 451 9.24 -12.95 -23.83
C TYR A 451 9.47 -14.07 -22.82
N ASN A 452 10.05 -13.71 -21.68
CA ASN A 452 10.14 -14.61 -20.56
C ASN A 452 8.92 -14.34 -19.62
N ALA A 453 8.06 -15.34 -19.50
CA ALA A 453 6.79 -15.20 -18.78
C ALA A 453 6.98 -14.67 -17.36
N GLY A 454 6.27 -13.62 -17.06
CA GLY A 454 6.33 -12.91 -15.79
C GLY A 454 7.25 -11.69 -15.76
N ASP A 455 8.12 -11.49 -16.77
CA ASP A 455 8.89 -10.26 -16.82
C ASP A 455 7.95 -9.04 -17.01
N MET A 456 8.31 -7.91 -16.40
CA MET A 456 7.58 -6.65 -16.57
C MET A 456 7.72 -6.16 -18.01
N ILE A 457 6.69 -5.55 -18.53
CA ILE A 457 6.68 -5.02 -19.90
C ILE A 457 6.78 -3.50 -19.86
N ASN A 458 7.70 -2.93 -20.64
CA ASN A 458 7.68 -1.50 -20.90
C ASN A 458 6.35 -1.16 -21.61
N PRO A 459 5.48 -0.30 -21.03
CA PRO A 459 4.18 -0.03 -21.61
C PRO A 459 4.27 0.35 -23.09
N ALA A 460 3.33 -0.11 -23.84
CA ALA A 460 3.28 0.08 -25.29
C ALA A 460 3.20 1.54 -25.69
N VAL A 461 2.33 2.28 -25.02
CA VAL A 461 2.36 3.73 -24.92
C VAL A 461 2.94 4.04 -23.55
N ASN A 462 4.07 4.74 -23.50
CA ASN A 462 4.76 5.08 -22.28
C ASN A 462 5.19 6.54 -22.31
N HIS A 463 4.73 7.32 -21.36
CA HIS A 463 5.05 8.75 -21.27
C HIS A 463 6.32 9.04 -20.45
N ILE A 464 6.95 8.04 -19.84
CA ILE A 464 8.29 8.20 -19.27
C ILE A 464 9.31 8.40 -20.42
N ASN A 465 10.05 9.49 -20.37
CA ASN A 465 11.09 9.74 -21.38
C ASN A 465 12.17 8.65 -21.32
N GLY A 466 12.37 7.97 -22.43
CA GLY A 466 13.28 6.81 -22.52
C GLY A 466 12.63 5.48 -22.13
N GLY A 467 11.35 5.47 -21.76
CA GLY A 467 10.63 4.27 -21.31
C GLY A 467 10.96 3.88 -19.89
N GLY A 468 10.55 2.68 -19.48
CA GLY A 468 10.77 2.12 -18.16
C GLY A 468 9.49 2.07 -17.31
N LEU A 469 9.66 1.88 -16.03
CA LEU A 469 8.57 1.72 -15.06
C LEU A 469 8.54 2.89 -14.06
N ALA A 470 7.38 3.12 -13.45
CA ALA A 470 7.24 4.11 -12.39
C ALA A 470 8.12 3.74 -11.17
N LYS A 471 8.86 4.72 -10.68
CA LYS A 471 9.76 4.58 -9.51
C LYS A 471 9.29 5.39 -8.30
N ARG A 472 8.40 6.35 -8.49
CA ARG A 472 7.78 7.18 -7.44
C ARG A 472 6.47 7.75 -7.92
N VAL A 473 5.78 8.49 -7.07
CA VAL A 473 4.66 9.35 -7.46
C VAL A 473 5.03 10.82 -7.29
N PRO A 474 4.33 11.75 -7.96
CA PRO A 474 4.53 13.19 -7.77
C PRO A 474 4.23 13.64 -6.34
N TYR A 475 4.89 14.72 -5.89
CA TYR A 475 4.53 15.36 -4.64
C TYR A 475 3.09 15.84 -4.64
N PRO A 476 2.37 15.75 -3.52
CA PRO A 476 0.97 16.15 -3.43
C PRO A 476 0.75 17.61 -3.85
N SER A 477 -0.31 17.90 -4.58
CA SER A 477 -0.62 19.26 -5.03
C SER A 477 -0.85 20.20 -3.86
N SER A 478 -1.47 19.73 -2.77
CA SER A 478 -1.64 20.50 -1.54
C SER A 478 -0.31 20.92 -0.92
N ALA A 479 0.66 20.00 -0.84
CA ALA A 479 1.98 20.32 -0.31
C ALA A 479 2.72 21.33 -1.21
N ARG A 480 2.71 21.13 -2.53
CA ARG A 480 3.36 22.03 -3.50
C ARG A 480 2.76 23.44 -3.49
N THR A 481 1.48 23.56 -3.20
CA THR A 481 0.77 24.85 -3.21
C THR A 481 0.88 25.58 -1.88
N LEU A 482 0.85 24.84 -0.76
CA LEU A 482 0.71 25.42 0.59
C LEU A 482 2.02 25.45 1.38
N ASN A 483 3.02 24.68 0.99
CA ASN A 483 4.32 24.61 1.68
C ASN A 483 5.47 24.95 0.74
N ASN A 484 6.06 26.13 0.93
CA ASN A 484 7.19 26.60 0.13
C ASN A 484 8.48 25.78 0.33
N ASN A 485 8.54 24.91 1.35
CA ASN A 485 9.67 24.00 1.61
C ASN A 485 9.51 22.66 0.88
N THR A 486 8.41 22.45 0.13
CA THR A 486 8.25 21.27 -0.69
C THR A 486 9.38 21.20 -1.73
N PRO A 487 10.08 20.06 -1.85
CA PRO A 487 11.18 19.93 -2.80
C PRO A 487 10.74 20.20 -4.25
N PRO A 488 11.66 20.54 -5.14
CA PRO A 488 11.37 20.67 -6.57
C PRO A 488 10.75 19.38 -7.13
N ALA A 489 9.88 19.54 -8.12
CA ALA A 489 9.23 18.43 -8.79
C ALA A 489 10.23 17.35 -9.24
N LYS A 490 9.80 16.11 -9.14
CA LYS A 490 10.55 14.92 -9.53
C LYS A 490 9.83 14.19 -10.65
N LEU A 491 10.58 13.52 -11.49
CA LEU A 491 10.02 12.68 -12.56
C LEU A 491 9.48 11.36 -11.98
N LEU A 492 8.51 10.77 -12.65
CA LEU A 492 7.96 9.46 -12.30
C LEU A 492 9.04 8.35 -12.32
N SER A 493 10.10 8.53 -13.12
CA SER A 493 11.26 7.63 -13.22
C SER A 493 12.36 7.89 -12.19
N ASP A 494 12.27 8.97 -11.39
CA ASP A 494 13.25 9.24 -10.36
C ASP A 494 13.09 8.23 -9.22
N ARG A 495 14.19 7.67 -8.77
CA ARG A 495 14.19 6.64 -7.73
C ARG A 495 13.88 7.22 -6.36
N VAL A 496 13.28 6.42 -5.50
CA VAL A 496 13.19 6.69 -4.07
C VAL A 496 14.53 6.36 -3.41
N PHE A 497 14.77 6.87 -2.20
CA PHE A 497 16.08 6.86 -1.54
C PHE A 497 16.71 5.46 -1.33
N TRP A 498 15.89 4.42 -1.25
CA TRP A 498 16.35 3.04 -1.07
C TRP A 498 16.40 2.22 -2.38
N ASP A 499 15.90 2.74 -3.49
CA ASP A 499 15.96 2.09 -4.82
C ASP A 499 17.32 2.40 -5.44
N ALA A 500 18.33 1.57 -5.15
CA ALA A 500 19.71 1.79 -5.59
C ALA A 500 20.07 1.14 -6.93
N LYS A 501 19.16 0.34 -7.53
CA LYS A 501 19.42 -0.47 -8.73
C LYS A 501 18.90 0.13 -10.03
#